data_c6e8e991def48763795f94dd1c9f2f44
#
_entry.id   c6e8e991def48763795f94dd1c9f2f44
#
_cell.length_a   1.000
_cell.length_b   1.000
_cell.length_c   1.000
_cell.angle_alpha   90.00
_cell.angle_beta   90.00
_cell.angle_gamma   90.00
#
_symmetry.space_group_name_H-M   'P 1'
#
loop_
_entity.id
_entity.type
_entity.pdbx_description
1 polymer ?
#
loop_
_entity_poly.entity_id
_entity_poly.type
_entity_poly.pdbx_seq_one_letter_code
_entity_poly.pdbx_strand_id
1 'polypeptide(L)'
;MSSHGVGKRLVERDTRYHYVENGKHMTIRRLERSEWRSFCALAWRHVIGKCAEIEALSLQIGRQLPVPRLPIYGIHYDPCGDVIKILLADHEHLIYRPREVYVDDQPERLLSLEIIDADGAQQIIVLHEPLMLPAPSGH
;
A
#
# COMPACT_ATOMS: atom_id res chain seq x y z
N MET A 1 6.59 -11.80 -23.75
CA MET A 1 6.37 -11.13 -23.54
C MET A 1 5.60 -10.61 -23.23
N SER A 2 5.31 -10.07 -22.84
CA SER A 2 4.64 -9.66 -22.52
C SER A 2 4.18 -8.79 -22.08
N SER A 3 4.33 -8.05 -21.93
CA SER A 3 3.95 -7.21 -21.25
C SER A 3 2.81 -6.71 -21.46
N HIS A 4 2.00 -6.67 -21.20
CA HIS A 4 0.74 -6.34 -21.17
C HIS A 4 0.53 -4.91 -21.03
N GLY A 5 1.24 -4.12 -21.58
CA GLY A 5 1.01 -2.74 -21.61
C GLY A 5 1.43 -2.00 -20.37
N VAL A 6 1.85 -2.67 -19.36
CA VAL A 6 2.35 -1.99 -18.20
C VAL A 6 3.84 -2.14 -18.24
N GLY A 7 4.54 -1.12 -18.57
CA GLY A 7 5.96 -1.18 -18.59
C GLY A 7 6.51 -0.48 -17.39
N LYS A 8 7.08 -1.21 -16.47
CA LYS A 8 7.80 -0.61 -15.39
C LYS A 8 9.17 -0.22 -15.89
N ARG A 9 9.56 1.00 -15.62
CA ARG A 9 10.90 1.43 -15.96
C ARG A 9 11.62 1.79 -14.72
N LEU A 10 12.79 1.21 -14.51
CA LEU A 10 13.64 1.52 -13.40
C LEU A 10 14.30 2.86 -13.62
N VAL A 11 14.19 3.73 -12.65
CA VAL A 11 14.91 4.99 -12.65
C VAL A 11 16.16 4.76 -11.82
N GLU A 12 17.29 4.84 -12.48
CA GLU A 12 18.53 4.39 -11.88
C GLU A 12 19.00 5.16 -10.70
N ARG A 13 18.65 6.40 -10.59
CA ARG A 13 19.28 7.21 -9.56
C ARG A 13 18.73 7.00 -8.21
N ASP A 14 17.49 6.61 -8.11
CA ASP A 14 16.91 6.41 -6.82
C ASP A 14 15.93 5.29 -6.95
N THR A 15 15.71 4.44 -6.47
CA THR A 15 14.87 3.26 -6.48
C THR A 15 13.43 3.52 -6.90
N ARG A 16 13.24 4.41 -7.86
CA ARG A 16 11.89 4.69 -8.35
C ARG A 16 11.63 3.96 -9.64
N TYR A 17 10.39 3.54 -9.79
CA TYR A 17 9.91 2.88 -10.97
C TYR A 17 8.78 3.71 -11.55
N HIS A 18 8.83 3.96 -12.85
CA HIS A 18 7.78 4.70 -13.52
C HIS A 18 7.03 3.76 -14.45
N TYR A 19 5.72 3.83 -14.46
CA TYR A 19 4.94 3.06 -15.41
C TYR A 19 3.64 3.76 -15.70
N VAL A 20 2.99 3.34 -16.79
CA VAL A 20 1.71 3.89 -17.18
C VAL A 20 0.68 2.77 -17.15
N GLU A 21 -0.41 3.01 -16.47
CA GLU A 21 -1.48 2.04 -16.40
C GLU A 21 -2.80 2.78 -16.60
N ASN A 22 -3.59 2.33 -17.53
CA ASN A 22 -4.87 2.97 -17.84
C ASN A 22 -4.72 4.45 -18.11
N GLY A 23 -3.64 4.83 -18.81
CA GLY A 23 -3.38 6.21 -19.13
C GLY A 23 -2.85 7.06 -17.99
N LYS A 24 -2.68 6.49 -16.81
CA LYS A 24 -2.13 7.23 -15.68
C LYS A 24 -0.66 6.96 -15.55
N HIS A 25 0.07 8.02 -15.27
CA HIS A 25 1.51 7.94 -15.05
C HIS A 25 1.74 7.72 -13.56
N MET A 26 2.38 6.64 -13.20
CA MET A 26 2.56 6.28 -11.79
C MET A 26 4.03 6.16 -11.48
N THR A 27 4.41 6.51 -10.26
CA THR A 27 5.77 6.41 -9.78
C THR A 27 5.77 5.62 -8.49
N ILE A 28 6.50 4.52 -8.48
CA ILE A 28 6.60 3.66 -7.30
C ILE A 28 8.02 3.73 -6.81
N ARG A 29 8.19 3.88 -5.52
CA ARG A 29 9.48 4.00 -4.87
C ARG A 29 9.65 2.84 -3.90
N ARG A 30 10.81 2.20 -3.93
CA ARG A 30 11.12 1.16 -2.94
C ARG A 30 11.67 1.82 -1.68
N LEU A 31 11.18 1.38 -0.54
CA LEU A 31 11.71 1.84 0.73
C LEU A 31 12.81 0.89 1.19
N GLU A 32 13.93 1.44 1.63
CA GLU A 32 14.94 0.63 2.28
C GLU A 32 14.45 0.20 3.65
N ARG A 33 14.90 -0.96 4.11
CA ARG A 33 14.44 -1.48 5.39
C ARG A 33 14.69 -0.47 6.52
N SER A 34 15.80 0.26 6.46
CA SER A 34 16.11 1.24 7.49
C SER A 34 15.11 2.39 7.54
N GLU A 35 14.32 2.56 6.48
CA GLU A 35 13.32 3.62 6.42
C GLU A 35 11.94 3.17 6.87
N TRP A 36 11.72 1.87 7.00
CA TRP A 36 10.36 1.35 7.25
C TRP A 36 9.74 1.92 8.50
N ARG A 37 10.51 1.95 9.57
CA ARG A 37 9.97 2.37 10.86
C ARG A 37 9.57 3.83 10.84
N SER A 38 10.44 4.68 10.33
CA SER A 38 10.13 6.10 10.29
C SER A 38 9.03 6.41 9.28
N PHE A 39 9.02 5.71 8.13
CA PHE A 39 7.95 5.90 7.17
C PHE A 39 6.61 5.56 7.79
N CYS A 40 6.51 4.41 8.44
CA CYS A 40 5.26 3.98 9.06
C CYS A 40 4.85 4.93 10.18
N ALA A 41 5.81 5.40 10.96
CA ALA A 41 5.51 6.31 12.06
C ALA A 41 4.89 7.62 11.55
N LEU A 42 5.24 8.05 10.35
CA LEU A 42 4.71 9.28 9.79
C LEU A 42 3.52 9.05 8.87
N ALA A 43 3.23 7.81 8.54
CA ALA A 43 2.19 7.50 7.56
C ALA A 43 0.80 7.92 8.02
N TRP A 44 0.58 8.05 9.33
CA TRP A 44 -0.73 8.43 9.83
C TRP A 44 -1.20 9.76 9.24
N ARG A 45 -0.27 10.62 8.88
CA ARG A 45 -0.62 11.91 8.27
C ARG A 45 -1.35 11.72 6.94
N HIS A 46 -1.07 10.63 6.26
CA HIS A 46 -1.63 10.38 4.94
C HIS A 46 -2.84 9.48 4.98
N VAL A 47 -2.97 8.67 6.04
CA VAL A 47 -4.06 7.70 6.09
C VAL A 47 -5.27 8.20 6.88
N ILE A 48 -5.08 9.22 7.70
CA ILE A 48 -6.17 9.67 8.56
C ILE A 48 -7.35 10.12 7.70
N GLY A 49 -8.53 9.64 8.05
CA GLY A 49 -9.73 9.96 7.31
C GLY A 49 -9.90 9.18 6.02
N LYS A 50 -9.03 8.23 5.73
CA LYS A 50 -9.12 7.45 4.50
C LYS A 50 -9.56 6.03 4.78
N CYS A 51 -9.91 5.33 3.71
CA CYS A 51 -10.22 3.92 3.77
C CYS A 51 -9.16 3.14 3.02
N ALA A 52 -8.90 1.92 3.44
CA ALA A 52 -7.93 1.06 2.79
C ALA A 52 -8.61 -0.18 2.25
N GLU A 53 -8.16 -0.60 1.08
CA GLU A 53 -8.55 -1.86 0.49
C GLU A 53 -7.29 -2.68 0.37
N ILE A 54 -7.31 -3.92 0.81
CA ILE A 54 -6.13 -4.78 0.81
C ILE A 54 -6.37 -5.97 -0.08
N GLU A 55 -5.48 -6.16 -1.04
CA GLU A 55 -5.53 -7.30 -1.94
C GLU A 55 -4.30 -8.14 -1.68
N ALA A 56 -4.48 -9.44 -1.49
CA ALA A 56 -3.37 -10.34 -1.23
C ALA A 56 -3.23 -11.32 -2.38
N LEU A 57 -1.98 -11.56 -2.77
CA LEU A 57 -1.66 -12.47 -3.86
C LEU A 57 -0.56 -13.40 -3.37
N SER A 58 -0.81 -14.69 -3.41
CA SER A 58 0.17 -15.68 -2.98
C SER A 58 0.58 -16.53 -4.15
N LEU A 59 1.85 -16.85 -4.25
CA LEU A 59 2.34 -17.73 -5.29
C LEU A 59 1.78 -19.15 -5.14
N GLN A 60 1.40 -19.51 -3.93
CA GLN A 60 0.94 -20.89 -3.66
C GLN A 60 -0.54 -21.06 -3.82
N ILE A 61 -1.33 -20.10 -3.40
CA ILE A 61 -2.77 -20.26 -3.41
C ILE A 61 -3.46 -19.22 -4.30
N GLY A 62 -2.70 -18.42 -5.00
CA GLY A 62 -3.24 -17.45 -5.93
C GLY A 62 -3.82 -16.25 -5.23
N ARG A 63 -4.75 -15.59 -5.90
CA ARG A 63 -5.31 -14.35 -5.42
C ARG A 63 -6.33 -14.62 -4.33
N GLN A 64 -6.19 -13.92 -3.22
CA GLN A 64 -7.14 -13.99 -2.14
C GLN A 64 -8.26 -12.98 -2.37
N LEU A 65 -9.40 -13.18 -1.74
CA LEU A 65 -10.45 -12.19 -1.76
C LEU A 65 -9.93 -10.93 -1.09
N PRO A 66 -10.20 -9.76 -1.67
CA PRO A 66 -9.71 -8.52 -1.06
C PRO A 66 -10.42 -8.26 0.26
N VAL A 67 -9.71 -7.63 1.17
CA VAL A 67 -10.32 -7.08 2.36
C VAL A 67 -11.18 -5.89 1.92
N PRO A 68 -12.46 -5.84 2.29
CA PRO A 68 -13.30 -4.71 1.88
C PRO A 68 -12.73 -3.40 2.41
N ARG A 69 -13.13 -2.31 1.80
CA ARG A 69 -12.66 -1.00 2.24
C ARG A 69 -13.07 -0.74 3.66
N LEU A 70 -12.10 -0.45 4.49
CA LEU A 70 -12.33 -0.13 5.89
C LEU A 70 -11.56 1.12 6.24
N PRO A 71 -12.06 1.92 7.16
CA PRO A 71 -11.26 3.05 7.65
C PRO A 71 -9.92 2.56 8.18
N ILE A 72 -8.87 3.30 7.84
CA ILE A 72 -7.52 2.98 8.27
C ILE A 72 -7.07 4.04 9.25
N TYR A 73 -6.42 3.61 10.31
CA TYR A 73 -5.97 4.52 11.35
C TYR A 73 -4.48 4.68 11.42
N GLY A 74 -3.74 3.76 10.85
CA GLY A 74 -2.30 3.87 10.87
C GLY A 74 -1.62 2.65 10.31
N ILE A 75 -0.30 2.76 10.19
CA ILE A 75 0.56 1.68 9.76
C ILE A 75 1.73 1.66 10.74
N HIS A 76 2.11 0.48 11.19
CA HIS A 76 3.16 0.36 12.18
C HIS A 76 4.10 -0.79 11.80
N TYR A 77 5.39 -0.56 11.88
CA TYR A 77 6.36 -1.62 11.73
C TYR A 77 7.00 -1.92 13.07
N ASP A 78 6.89 -3.18 13.50
CA ASP A 78 7.49 -3.66 14.72
C ASP A 78 8.74 -4.46 14.38
N PRO A 79 9.94 -3.90 14.56
CA PRO A 79 11.16 -4.63 14.20
C PRO A 79 11.41 -5.84 15.08
N CYS A 80 10.93 -5.84 16.32
CA CYS A 80 11.14 -6.98 17.20
C CYS A 80 10.38 -8.21 16.73
N GLY A 81 9.15 -8.03 16.31
CA GLY A 81 8.36 -9.12 15.78
C GLY A 81 8.48 -9.28 14.29
N ASP A 82 9.16 -8.35 13.61
CA ASP A 82 9.29 -8.31 12.17
C ASP A 82 7.93 -8.40 11.51
N VAL A 83 7.06 -7.48 11.85
CA VAL A 83 5.69 -7.47 11.36
C VAL A 83 5.27 -6.06 11.04
N ILE A 84 4.60 -5.88 9.90
CA ILE A 84 3.94 -4.63 9.55
C ILE A 84 2.47 -4.80 9.89
N LYS A 85 1.93 -3.84 10.62
CA LYS A 85 0.54 -3.85 11.06
C LYS A 85 -0.22 -2.73 10.37
N ILE A 86 -1.30 -3.08 9.71
CA ILE A 86 -2.20 -2.10 9.14
C ILE A 86 -3.38 -1.99 10.10
N LEU A 87 -3.55 -0.82 10.71
CA LEU A 87 -4.55 -0.65 11.75
C LEU A 87 -5.86 -0.23 11.10
N LEU A 88 -6.81 -1.12 11.08
CA LEU A 88 -8.12 -0.90 10.47
C LEU A 88 -9.18 -0.74 11.54
N ALA A 89 -10.36 -0.31 11.13
CA ALA A 89 -11.41 0.04 12.08
C ALA A 89 -11.82 -1.12 12.99
N ASP A 90 -11.83 -2.35 12.46
CA ASP A 90 -12.31 -3.48 13.22
C ASP A 90 -11.24 -4.50 13.55
N HIS A 91 -10.04 -4.36 13.03
CA HIS A 91 -8.97 -5.31 13.33
C HIS A 91 -7.63 -4.77 12.84
N GLU A 92 -6.57 -5.49 13.19
CA GLU A 92 -5.24 -5.23 12.67
C GLU A 92 -4.94 -6.27 11.60
N HIS A 93 -4.49 -5.81 10.44
CA HIS A 93 -4.06 -6.70 9.39
C HIS A 93 -2.55 -6.84 9.52
N LEU A 94 -2.07 -8.06 9.74
CA LEU A 94 -0.67 -8.30 10.07
C LEU A 94 0.06 -8.93 8.89
N ILE A 95 1.21 -8.38 8.56
CA ILE A 95 2.06 -8.91 7.50
C ILE A 95 3.38 -9.30 8.15
N TYR A 96 3.60 -10.59 8.29
CA TYR A 96 4.77 -11.12 8.99
C TYR A 96 5.94 -11.26 8.05
N ARG A 97 7.12 -11.00 8.57
CA ARG A 97 8.38 -11.15 7.86
C ARG A 97 8.36 -10.41 6.51
N PRO A 98 8.08 -9.09 6.53
CA PRO A 98 8.13 -8.34 5.29
C PRO A 98 9.55 -8.28 4.75
N ARG A 99 9.69 -8.35 3.43
CA ARG A 99 10.99 -8.29 2.80
C ARG A 99 11.17 -7.06 1.94
N GLU A 100 10.14 -6.65 1.23
CA GLU A 100 10.22 -5.51 0.35
C GLU A 100 8.98 -4.65 0.53
N VAL A 101 9.17 -3.36 0.53
CA VAL A 101 8.09 -2.40 0.66
C VAL A 101 8.24 -1.37 -0.43
N TYR A 102 7.17 -1.19 -1.20
CA TYR A 102 7.12 -0.19 -2.26
C TYR A 102 5.97 0.76 -1.96
N VAL A 103 6.16 2.03 -2.25
CA VAL A 103 5.12 3.02 -2.02
C VAL A 103 4.88 3.81 -3.29
N ASP A 104 3.63 4.18 -3.51
CA ASP A 104 3.26 5.13 -4.53
C ASP A 104 2.83 6.38 -3.76
N ASP A 105 3.78 7.25 -3.50
CA ASP A 105 3.49 8.47 -2.76
C ASP A 105 3.74 9.65 -3.68
N GLN A 106 2.67 10.30 -4.06
CA GLN A 106 2.76 11.57 -4.74
C GLN A 106 3.19 12.61 -3.73
N PRO A 107 3.70 13.75 -4.17
CA PRO A 107 4.04 14.77 -3.19
C PRO A 107 2.86 15.02 -2.25
N GLU A 108 3.15 14.91 -0.96
CA GLU A 108 2.16 15.15 0.09
C GLU A 108 1.01 14.15 0.12
N ARG A 109 1.15 12.99 -0.55
CA ARG A 109 0.00 12.11 -0.64
C ARG A 109 0.45 10.67 -0.85
N LEU A 110 0.08 9.79 0.02
CA LEU A 110 0.33 8.36 -0.14
C LEU A 110 -0.88 7.74 -0.81
N LEU A 111 -0.68 7.05 -1.91
CA LEU A 111 -1.75 6.42 -2.66
C LEU A 111 -1.84 4.92 -2.43
N SER A 112 -0.71 4.24 -2.34
CA SER A 112 -0.72 2.81 -2.14
C SER A 112 0.58 2.33 -1.56
N LEU A 113 0.53 1.13 -0.99
CA LEU A 113 1.66 0.48 -0.36
C LEU A 113 1.64 -0.97 -0.81
N GLU A 114 2.76 -1.46 -1.27
CA GLU A 114 2.86 -2.86 -1.67
C GLU A 114 3.92 -3.52 -0.81
N ILE A 115 3.59 -4.65 -0.21
CA ILE A 115 4.49 -5.35 0.70
C ILE A 115 4.63 -6.78 0.22
N ILE A 116 5.88 -7.21 0.05
CA ILE A 116 6.19 -8.60 -0.32
C ILE A 116 6.85 -9.23 0.88
N ASP A 117 6.31 -10.35 1.34
CA ASP A 117 6.84 -11.01 2.52
C ASP A 117 7.87 -12.08 2.17
N ALA A 118 8.40 -12.73 3.19
CA ALA A 118 9.47 -13.70 3.02
C ALA A 118 9.04 -14.93 2.21
N ASP A 119 7.76 -15.20 2.13
CA ASP A 119 7.23 -16.31 1.37
C ASP A 119 6.86 -15.90 -0.06
N GLY A 120 7.10 -14.68 -0.42
CA GLY A 120 6.78 -14.16 -1.74
C GLY A 120 5.33 -13.73 -1.91
N ALA A 121 4.54 -13.75 -0.86
CA ALA A 121 3.18 -13.25 -0.93
C ALA A 121 3.21 -11.74 -1.04
N GLN A 122 2.33 -11.21 -1.86
CA GLN A 122 2.28 -9.79 -2.15
C GLN A 122 0.98 -9.23 -1.63
N GLN A 123 1.06 -8.14 -0.90
CA GLN A 123 -0.13 -7.48 -0.41
C GLN A 123 -0.10 -6.04 -0.85
N ILE A 124 -1.20 -5.60 -1.43
CA ILE A 124 -1.31 -4.26 -1.98
C ILE A 124 -2.38 -3.54 -1.19
N ILE A 125 -1.99 -2.47 -0.52
CA ILE A 125 -2.88 -1.66 0.28
C ILE A 125 -3.14 -0.38 -0.52
N VAL A 126 -4.37 -0.19 -0.96
CA VAL A 126 -4.75 0.98 -1.74
C VAL A 126 -5.57 1.89 -0.85
N LEU A 127 -5.19 3.16 -0.81
CA LEU A 127 -5.88 4.13 0.01
C LEU A 127 -6.90 4.88 -0.83
N HIS A 128 -8.09 4.99 -0.29
CA HIS A 128 -9.21 5.65 -0.96
C HIS A 128 -9.75 6.76 -0.09
N GLU A 129 -10.27 7.79 -0.72
CA GLU A 129 -11.01 8.78 0.01
C GLU A 129 -12.25 8.13 0.60
N PRO A 130 -12.73 8.57 1.76
CA PRO A 130 -13.93 7.99 2.30
C PRO A 130 -15.10 8.21 1.36
N LEU A 131 -16.02 7.25 1.34
CA LEU A 131 -17.23 7.41 0.57
C LEU A 131 -17.98 8.59 1.14
N MET A 132 -18.20 9.59 0.30
CA MET A 132 -18.95 10.76 0.71
C MET A 132 -20.41 10.50 0.39
N LEU A 133 -21.23 10.41 1.40
CA LEU A 133 -22.65 10.33 1.15
C LEU A 133 -23.11 11.70 0.66
N PRO A 134 -24.04 11.74 -0.29
CA PRO A 134 -24.56 13.03 -0.71
C PRO A 134 -25.17 13.74 0.47
N ALA A 135 -25.05 15.05 0.50
CA ALA A 135 -25.68 15.82 1.53
C ALA A 135 -27.17 15.53 1.48
N PRO A 136 -27.85 15.41 2.62
CA PRO A 136 -29.27 15.19 2.60
C PRO A 136 -29.93 16.34 1.86
N SER A 137 -30.87 16.04 0.98
CA SER A 137 -31.53 17.10 0.28
C SER A 137 -32.41 17.84 1.25
N GLY A 138 -32.68 19.03 0.98
CA GLY A 138 -33.50 19.81 1.85
C GLY A 138 -32.74 20.63 2.82
N HIS A 139 -31.45 20.69 2.71
CA HIS A 139 -30.71 21.65 3.50
C HIS A 139 -29.53 22.15 2.87
#